data_cf01a4d7ae0427407d4b880567977e3b
#
_entry.id   cf01a4d7ae0427407d4b880567977e3b
#
_cell.length_a   1.000
_cell.length_b   1.000
_cell.length_c   1.000
_cell.angle_alpha   90.00
_cell.angle_beta   90.00
_cell.angle_gamma   90.00
#
_symmetry.space_group_name_H-M   'P 1'
#
loop_
_entity.id
_entity.type
_entity.pdbx_description
1 polymer ?
#
loop_
_entity_poly.entity_id
_entity_poly.type
_entity_poly.pdbx_seq_one_letter_code
_entity_poly.pdbx_strand_id
1 'polypeptide(L)'
;MRNGFILLIGLFAIMATSLSVKAQEVTIATTSVKGDVLRSQISFITDGNWNDGGNWSTGVVPAPGSDVVIMANVVIPAGYTAVANEVNIEGGSITVADGGQLRHNTDGLVVTMKKNIEPYSVVDGRDNYYMLSFPFSVDVAVPDTMTAVEGCDFYKYNSDYPDAEWRNNRQDSITSLCNTTGYLYASPDAIELSLTGSTYPSYYEETKTVTVQYAEDSTNLSNGWAFLGNPYTCNAYIFYYNSNNKLVPMDFMVYDANGELMTLSGEPIAPMQGFFIKVTETTTVYIKNYACPTGAINGLFSVSGSRQVYFSRGNLQYQASTNTWRFAEHQYDYIGSANKNISSTYSGWIDLFCWATSGYHDSNDEYNVNYQPWSTSTSTVNTSYNYYGYGPSTNMASPNLTGNSVNYDWGVYNPISNGGNIANQWRVLTNSEWNYVLNTRTTASGIRYAKAKVNNVNGIILLPDDWSSNIFELSNTNTTSASYNSNKISYTQWTTIFESAGAVFLPAAGKRYGKIVHAVGEDAFYWSSTHITSYNSSALYFYDTVLYTNGYFRYYAMSVRLVRVAG
;
A
#
# COMPACT_ATOMS: atom_id res chain seq x y z
N MET A 1 -31.97 43.59 -49.22
CA MET A 1 -32.77 42.54 -49.89
C MET A 1 -32.36 41.23 -49.23
N ARG A 2 -33.07 40.81 -48.24
CA ARG A 2 -34.19 39.85 -48.16
C ARG A 2 -33.91 38.55 -48.91
N ASN A 3 -33.81 37.45 -48.14
CA ASN A 3 -34.49 36.12 -48.20
C ASN A 3 -33.61 35.15 -47.38
N GLY A 4 -34.03 34.44 -46.37
CA GLY A 4 -35.28 33.76 -46.07
C GLY A 4 -35.25 32.31 -46.54
N PHE A 5 -34.82 31.32 -45.70
CA PHE A 5 -35.01 29.90 -45.98
C PHE A 5 -35.64 29.20 -44.77
N ILE A 6 -36.79 28.60 -45.01
CA ILE A 6 -37.60 27.83 -44.13
C ILE A 6 -37.10 26.39 -44.09
N LEU A 7 -36.99 25.82 -42.90
CA LEU A 7 -36.66 24.40 -42.71
C LEU A 7 -37.92 23.57 -42.52
N LEU A 8 -38.10 22.54 -43.34
CA LEU A 8 -39.22 21.61 -43.33
C LEU A 8 -38.94 20.49 -42.28
N ILE A 9 -39.91 20.29 -41.36
CA ILE A 9 -39.88 19.22 -40.35
C ILE A 9 -40.64 18.03 -40.92
N GLY A 10 -39.98 16.88 -41.07
CA GLY A 10 -40.60 15.59 -41.39
C GLY A 10 -40.89 14.79 -40.11
N LEU A 11 -42.15 14.51 -39.88
CA LEU A 11 -42.66 13.70 -38.78
C LEU A 11 -42.52 12.22 -39.14
N PHE A 12 -41.82 11.44 -38.30
CA PHE A 12 -41.95 9.97 -38.27
C PHE A 12 -42.47 9.56 -36.88
N ALA A 13 -43.67 9.07 -36.83
CA ALA A 13 -44.25 8.47 -35.64
C ALA A 13 -43.89 6.99 -35.60
N ILE A 14 -43.24 6.57 -34.53
CA ILE A 14 -43.11 5.15 -34.15
C ILE A 14 -43.67 5.01 -32.73
N MET A 15 -44.69 4.16 -32.61
CA MET A 15 -45.24 3.75 -31.31
C MET A 15 -44.15 3.02 -30.48
N ALA A 16 -43.90 3.49 -29.28
CA ALA A 16 -43.18 2.76 -28.26
C ALA A 16 -43.99 2.78 -26.96
N THR A 17 -44.24 1.62 -26.45
CA THR A 17 -44.94 1.29 -25.21
C THR A 17 -44.27 1.92 -24.01
N SER A 18 -45.07 2.50 -23.13
CA SER A 18 -44.68 3.18 -21.91
C SER A 18 -43.99 2.25 -20.90
N LEU A 19 -42.74 2.51 -20.62
CA LEU A 19 -42.13 2.25 -19.31
C LEU A 19 -41.86 3.62 -18.67
N SER A 20 -42.57 3.92 -17.60
CA SER A 20 -42.34 5.12 -16.82
C SER A 20 -41.11 4.97 -15.96
N VAL A 21 -39.99 5.51 -16.39
CA VAL A 21 -38.84 5.77 -15.52
C VAL A 21 -39.04 7.18 -14.95
N LYS A 22 -39.25 7.27 -13.65
CA LYS A 22 -39.22 8.56 -12.94
C LYS A 22 -37.78 9.08 -12.98
N ALA A 23 -37.51 10.04 -13.85
CA ALA A 23 -36.31 10.84 -13.75
C ALA A 23 -36.43 11.73 -12.51
N GLN A 24 -35.61 11.46 -11.49
CA GLN A 24 -35.43 12.36 -10.37
C GLN A 24 -34.40 13.40 -10.79
N GLU A 25 -34.81 14.68 -10.81
CA GLU A 25 -33.88 15.78 -11.07
C GLU A 25 -32.79 15.80 -9.98
N VAL A 26 -31.55 15.58 -10.39
CA VAL A 26 -30.39 15.76 -9.54
C VAL A 26 -30.07 17.25 -9.49
N THR A 27 -30.44 17.90 -8.40
CA THR A 27 -30.06 19.29 -8.13
C THR A 27 -28.58 19.30 -7.68
N ILE A 28 -27.69 19.73 -8.55
CA ILE A 28 -26.29 19.97 -8.19
C ILE A 28 -26.22 21.25 -7.36
N ALA A 29 -26.04 21.13 -6.06
CA ALA A 29 -25.76 22.25 -5.19
C ALA A 29 -24.32 22.71 -5.40
N THR A 30 -24.11 23.81 -6.12
CA THR A 30 -22.81 24.47 -6.22
C THR A 30 -22.60 25.36 -5.00
N THR A 31 -21.82 24.90 -4.02
CA THR A 31 -21.23 25.78 -3.02
C THR A 31 -19.81 26.15 -3.45
N SER A 32 -19.62 27.43 -3.73
CA SER A 32 -18.30 28.00 -4.04
C SER A 32 -17.42 28.05 -2.79
N VAL A 33 -16.35 27.27 -2.76
CA VAL A 33 -15.25 27.44 -1.81
C VAL A 33 -13.91 27.40 -2.58
N LYS A 34 -13.08 28.37 -2.27
CA LYS A 34 -11.70 28.60 -2.71
C LYS A 34 -10.94 27.37 -3.25
N GLY A 35 -10.56 27.42 -4.51
CA GLY A 35 -9.25 26.94 -4.99
C GLY A 35 -8.97 25.43 -4.99
N ASP A 36 -9.92 24.56 -4.67
CA ASP A 36 -9.74 23.12 -4.77
C ASP A 36 -10.15 22.61 -6.15
N VAL A 37 -9.26 21.85 -6.77
CA VAL A 37 -9.55 21.10 -7.99
C VAL A 37 -10.77 20.22 -7.72
N LEU A 38 -11.88 20.47 -8.42
CA LEU A 38 -13.10 19.66 -8.36
C LEU A 38 -12.75 18.21 -8.74
N ARG A 39 -12.46 17.37 -7.74
CA ARG A 39 -12.52 15.93 -7.92
C ARG A 39 -13.98 15.56 -8.10
N SER A 40 -14.32 14.88 -9.19
CA SER A 40 -15.69 14.38 -9.41
C SER A 40 -16.00 13.38 -8.30
N GLN A 41 -16.90 13.76 -7.39
CA GLN A 41 -17.33 12.94 -6.27
C GLN A 41 -18.14 11.75 -6.80
N ILE A 42 -17.75 10.54 -6.43
CA ILE A 42 -18.43 9.30 -6.85
C ILE A 42 -19.44 8.94 -5.77
N SER A 43 -20.72 8.78 -6.14
CA SER A 43 -21.79 8.51 -5.18
C SER A 43 -22.34 7.09 -5.31
N PHE A 44 -22.55 6.43 -4.18
CA PHE A 44 -23.31 5.19 -4.06
C PHE A 44 -24.81 5.56 -3.95
N ILE A 45 -25.59 5.19 -4.95
CA ILE A 45 -26.94 5.76 -5.17
C ILE A 45 -28.08 4.73 -5.10
N THR A 46 -27.75 3.44 -5.03
CA THR A 46 -28.75 2.36 -4.99
C THR A 46 -28.34 1.35 -3.92
N ASP A 47 -29.30 0.91 -3.08
CA ASP A 47 -29.04 -0.12 -2.06
C ASP A 47 -28.45 -1.39 -2.70
N GLY A 48 -27.38 -1.91 -2.11
CA GLY A 48 -26.74 -3.11 -2.64
C GLY A 48 -25.27 -3.27 -2.25
N ASN A 49 -24.56 -4.08 -3.02
CA ASN A 49 -23.15 -4.39 -2.74
C ASN A 49 -22.20 -3.31 -3.27
N TRP A 50 -21.15 -3.02 -2.50
CA TRP A 50 -20.06 -2.10 -2.89
C TRP A 50 -19.43 -2.46 -4.23
N ASN A 51 -19.20 -3.77 -4.47
CA ASN A 51 -18.54 -4.29 -5.66
C ASN A 51 -19.43 -4.39 -6.91
N ASP A 52 -20.68 -3.91 -6.84
CA ASP A 52 -21.56 -3.79 -8.01
C ASP A 52 -21.47 -2.37 -8.58
N GLY A 53 -20.89 -2.23 -9.77
CA GLY A 53 -20.75 -0.95 -10.46
C GLY A 53 -22.09 -0.26 -10.75
N GLY A 54 -23.18 -1.02 -10.90
CA GLY A 54 -24.52 -0.49 -11.14
C GLY A 54 -25.08 0.33 -9.98
N ASN A 55 -24.55 0.17 -8.77
CA ASN A 55 -24.97 0.93 -7.59
C ASN A 55 -24.25 2.30 -7.47
N TRP A 56 -23.26 2.57 -8.32
CA TRP A 56 -22.46 3.79 -8.31
C TRP A 56 -22.89 4.76 -9.41
N SER A 57 -22.86 6.05 -9.13
CA SER A 57 -23.23 7.12 -10.06
C SER A 57 -22.43 7.12 -11.37
N THR A 58 -21.25 6.50 -11.36
CA THR A 58 -20.38 6.37 -12.53
C THR A 58 -20.61 5.08 -13.32
N GLY A 59 -21.44 4.15 -12.82
CA GLY A 59 -21.65 2.83 -13.40
C GLY A 59 -20.47 1.85 -13.19
N VAL A 60 -19.46 2.23 -12.42
CA VAL A 60 -18.29 1.40 -12.09
C VAL A 60 -17.91 1.56 -10.62
N VAL A 61 -17.34 0.52 -10.05
CA VAL A 61 -16.81 0.54 -8.68
C VAL A 61 -15.68 1.57 -8.59
N PRO A 62 -15.63 2.41 -7.53
CA PRO A 62 -14.56 3.40 -7.36
C PRO A 62 -13.17 2.77 -7.35
N ALA A 63 -12.22 3.44 -8.00
CA ALA A 63 -10.82 3.07 -7.86
C ALA A 63 -10.33 3.32 -6.41
N PRO A 64 -9.38 2.53 -5.89
CA PRO A 64 -8.73 2.82 -4.63
C PRO A 64 -8.22 4.26 -4.57
N GLY A 65 -8.48 4.96 -3.46
CA GLY A 65 -8.11 6.38 -3.30
C GLY A 65 -9.11 7.38 -3.86
N SER A 66 -10.28 6.95 -4.33
CA SER A 66 -11.40 7.84 -4.66
C SER A 66 -12.08 8.34 -3.39
N ASP A 67 -12.53 9.61 -3.43
CA ASP A 67 -13.47 10.14 -2.44
C ASP A 67 -14.89 9.71 -2.84
N VAL A 68 -15.68 9.24 -1.88
CA VAL A 68 -17.01 8.69 -2.15
C VAL A 68 -18.07 9.27 -1.23
N VAL A 69 -19.31 9.36 -1.75
CA VAL A 69 -20.50 9.73 -0.99
C VAL A 69 -21.45 8.54 -0.93
N ILE A 70 -21.91 8.20 0.26
CA ILE A 70 -22.85 7.10 0.50
C ILE A 70 -24.24 7.69 0.71
N MET A 71 -25.08 7.57 -0.32
CA MET A 71 -26.47 8.09 -0.34
C MET A 71 -27.51 6.97 -0.19
N ALA A 72 -27.08 5.72 -0.29
CA ALA A 72 -27.92 4.52 -0.16
C ALA A 72 -27.22 3.49 0.76
N ASN A 73 -27.93 2.43 1.16
CA ASN A 73 -27.35 1.42 2.05
C ASN A 73 -26.42 0.50 1.28
N VAL A 74 -25.15 0.54 1.62
CA VAL A 74 -24.10 -0.27 1.00
C VAL A 74 -23.71 -1.44 1.89
N VAL A 75 -23.54 -2.62 1.29
CA VAL A 75 -22.98 -3.81 1.91
C VAL A 75 -21.62 -4.10 1.28
N ILE A 76 -20.61 -4.27 2.12
CA ILE A 76 -19.31 -4.79 1.71
C ILE A 76 -19.37 -6.32 1.93
N PRO A 77 -19.42 -7.12 0.85
CA PRO A 77 -19.66 -8.56 0.98
C PRO A 77 -18.42 -9.31 1.52
N ALA A 78 -18.66 -10.52 2.01
CA ALA A 78 -17.60 -11.44 2.42
C ALA A 78 -16.54 -11.64 1.32
N GLY A 79 -15.28 -11.71 1.72
CA GLY A 79 -14.15 -11.89 0.80
C GLY A 79 -13.79 -10.67 -0.06
N TYR A 80 -14.47 -9.53 0.11
CA TYR A 80 -14.20 -8.30 -0.62
C TYR A 80 -13.58 -7.24 0.27
N THR A 81 -12.58 -6.52 -0.23
CA THR A 81 -11.99 -5.34 0.42
C THR A 81 -12.41 -4.09 -0.34
N ALA A 82 -13.33 -3.32 0.23
CA ALA A 82 -13.68 -1.99 -0.26
C ALA A 82 -12.59 -0.99 0.14
N VAL A 83 -12.23 -0.11 -0.79
CA VAL A 83 -11.18 0.90 -0.56
C VAL A 83 -11.68 2.25 -1.05
N ALA A 84 -11.64 3.25 -0.17
CA ALA A 84 -11.90 4.65 -0.51
C ALA A 84 -10.88 5.55 0.20
N ASN A 85 -10.66 6.76 -0.28
CA ASN A 85 -9.93 7.76 0.48
C ASN A 85 -10.88 8.39 1.51
N GLU A 86 -11.61 9.44 1.17
CA GLU A 86 -12.62 10.00 2.06
C GLU A 86 -14.00 9.37 1.78
N VAL A 87 -14.74 9.10 2.85
CA VAL A 87 -16.11 8.58 2.80
C VAL A 87 -17.03 9.55 3.51
N ASN A 88 -17.99 10.11 2.79
CA ASN A 88 -19.04 10.96 3.35
C ASN A 88 -20.39 10.20 3.31
N ILE A 89 -21.11 10.14 4.42
CA ILE A 89 -22.42 9.48 4.49
C ILE A 89 -23.51 10.55 4.45
N GLU A 90 -24.30 10.56 3.36
CA GLU A 90 -25.39 11.50 3.12
C GLU A 90 -26.74 10.77 2.92
N GLY A 91 -27.20 10.05 3.94
CA GLY A 91 -28.51 9.41 3.95
C GLY A 91 -28.53 7.88 3.77
N GLY A 92 -27.35 7.27 3.52
CA GLY A 92 -27.16 5.83 3.49
C GLY A 92 -26.48 5.29 4.75
N SER A 93 -26.06 4.03 4.69
CA SER A 93 -25.28 3.35 5.75
C SER A 93 -24.26 2.42 5.13
N ILE A 94 -23.22 2.06 5.91
CA ILE A 94 -22.21 1.08 5.51
C ILE A 94 -22.30 -0.13 6.44
N THR A 95 -22.51 -1.30 5.85
CA THR A 95 -22.46 -2.58 6.54
C THR A 95 -21.32 -3.42 5.97
N VAL A 96 -20.42 -3.88 6.82
CA VAL A 96 -19.35 -4.84 6.48
C VAL A 96 -19.83 -6.22 6.92
N ALA A 97 -20.08 -7.10 5.97
CA ALA A 97 -20.47 -8.48 6.22
C ALA A 97 -19.31 -9.26 6.85
N ASP A 98 -19.61 -10.39 7.51
CA ASP A 98 -18.55 -11.28 8.04
C ASP A 98 -17.57 -11.69 6.93
N GLY A 99 -16.27 -11.48 7.16
CA GLY A 99 -15.21 -11.70 6.17
C GLY A 99 -15.06 -10.59 5.12
N GLY A 100 -15.88 -9.53 5.15
CA GLY A 100 -15.67 -8.30 4.37
C GLY A 100 -14.66 -7.38 5.05
N GLN A 101 -14.09 -6.44 4.29
CA GLN A 101 -13.11 -5.47 4.78
C GLN A 101 -13.36 -4.08 4.19
N LEU A 102 -13.16 -3.05 5.01
CA LEU A 102 -13.20 -1.66 4.56
C LEU A 102 -11.89 -0.95 4.91
N ARG A 103 -11.31 -0.29 3.91
CA ARG A 103 -10.18 0.63 4.09
C ARG A 103 -10.60 2.05 3.69
N HIS A 104 -10.46 3.00 4.60
CA HIS A 104 -10.85 4.40 4.41
C HIS A 104 -9.90 5.32 5.17
N ASN A 105 -9.95 6.64 4.85
CA ASN A 105 -9.14 7.66 5.52
C ASN A 105 -10.00 8.62 6.38
N THR A 106 -11.30 8.45 6.40
CA THR A 106 -12.22 9.28 7.18
C THR A 106 -12.13 8.94 8.66
N ASP A 107 -11.76 9.88 9.51
CA ASP A 107 -11.74 9.67 10.95
C ASP A 107 -13.17 9.60 11.51
N GLY A 108 -13.41 8.67 12.43
CA GLY A 108 -14.71 8.51 13.06
C GLY A 108 -15.84 8.04 12.13
N LEU A 109 -15.52 7.45 10.97
CA LEU A 109 -16.53 6.89 10.07
C LEU A 109 -17.38 5.85 10.80
N VAL A 110 -18.69 6.05 10.81
CA VAL A 110 -19.63 5.12 11.45
C VAL A 110 -19.97 3.99 10.50
N VAL A 111 -19.69 2.76 10.90
CA VAL A 111 -20.01 1.55 10.13
C VAL A 111 -20.66 0.49 11.02
N THR A 112 -21.43 -0.41 10.40
CA THR A 112 -21.94 -1.63 11.03
C THR A 112 -21.04 -2.80 10.64
N MET A 113 -20.47 -3.47 11.63
CA MET A 113 -19.68 -4.71 11.45
C MET A 113 -20.55 -5.91 11.81
N LYS A 114 -20.55 -6.93 10.97
CA LYS A 114 -21.27 -8.18 11.19
C LYS A 114 -20.34 -9.35 11.42
N LYS A 115 -20.74 -10.26 12.30
CA LYS A 115 -20.05 -11.51 12.57
C LYS A 115 -21.05 -12.64 12.77
N ASN A 116 -20.93 -13.70 11.99
CA ASN A 116 -21.71 -14.91 12.15
C ASN A 116 -21.09 -15.79 13.25
N ILE A 117 -21.91 -16.24 14.15
CA ILE A 117 -21.55 -17.15 15.24
C ILE A 117 -22.36 -18.41 15.03
N GLU A 118 -21.69 -19.52 14.79
CA GLU A 118 -22.31 -20.84 14.74
C GLU A 118 -22.56 -21.37 16.15
N PRO A 119 -23.53 -22.27 16.32
CA PRO A 119 -23.82 -22.85 17.61
C PRO A 119 -22.59 -23.49 18.26
N TYR A 120 -22.46 -23.28 19.55
CA TYR A 120 -21.43 -23.93 20.35
C TYR A 120 -21.46 -25.45 20.20
N SER A 121 -20.31 -26.05 20.02
CA SER A 121 -20.13 -27.48 19.96
C SER A 121 -18.84 -27.90 20.65
N VAL A 122 -18.86 -29.07 21.30
CA VAL A 122 -17.64 -29.67 21.85
C VAL A 122 -17.06 -30.58 20.78
N VAL A 123 -15.86 -30.26 20.29
CA VAL A 123 -15.13 -31.09 19.33
C VAL A 123 -13.98 -31.76 20.07
N ASP A 124 -13.97 -33.10 20.12
CA ASP A 124 -12.94 -33.90 20.79
C ASP A 124 -12.68 -33.50 22.26
N GLY A 125 -13.73 -33.08 22.98
CA GLY A 125 -13.65 -32.68 24.39
C GLY A 125 -13.14 -31.24 24.59
N ARG A 126 -13.07 -30.44 23.53
CA ARG A 126 -12.66 -29.05 23.56
C ARG A 126 -13.81 -28.11 23.20
N ASP A 127 -13.80 -26.97 23.81
CA ASP A 127 -14.80 -25.92 23.62
C ASP A 127 -14.51 -25.12 22.37
N ASN A 128 -15.51 -24.90 21.51
CA ASN A 128 -15.39 -24.12 20.30
C ASN A 128 -15.81 -22.67 20.55
N TYR A 129 -14.89 -21.86 21.13
CA TYR A 129 -15.09 -20.44 21.35
C TYR A 129 -14.61 -19.62 20.16
N TYR A 130 -15.36 -18.53 19.85
CA TYR A 130 -14.89 -17.48 18.97
C TYR A 130 -13.96 -16.53 19.71
N MET A 131 -12.81 -16.27 19.13
CA MET A 131 -11.91 -15.19 19.56
C MET A 131 -12.33 -13.91 18.84
N LEU A 132 -13.02 -13.00 19.56
CA LEU A 132 -13.59 -11.79 18.98
C LEU A 132 -12.77 -10.55 19.34
N SER A 133 -12.88 -9.52 18.49
CA SER A 133 -12.51 -8.14 18.76
C SER A 133 -13.46 -7.18 18.07
N PHE A 134 -13.41 -5.90 18.42
CA PHE A 134 -14.34 -4.92 17.90
C PHE A 134 -13.58 -3.70 17.35
N PRO A 135 -13.64 -3.45 16.01
CA PRO A 135 -12.77 -2.49 15.32
C PRO A 135 -13.31 -1.05 15.39
N PHE A 136 -13.64 -0.58 16.60
CA PHE A 136 -14.16 0.76 16.81
C PHE A 136 -13.14 1.66 17.50
N SER A 137 -13.16 2.95 17.14
CA SER A 137 -12.23 3.96 17.69
C SER A 137 -12.60 4.39 19.12
N VAL A 138 -13.82 4.12 19.53
CA VAL A 138 -14.34 4.35 20.88
C VAL A 138 -14.99 3.07 21.38
N ASP A 139 -15.03 2.90 22.72
CA ASP A 139 -15.72 1.77 23.32
C ASP A 139 -17.20 1.81 22.97
N VAL A 140 -17.76 0.67 22.61
CA VAL A 140 -19.19 0.51 22.32
C VAL A 140 -19.86 -0.33 23.39
N ALA A 141 -21.12 -0.08 23.64
CA ALA A 141 -21.89 -0.89 24.59
C ALA A 141 -22.00 -2.34 24.08
N VAL A 142 -21.99 -3.31 25.01
CA VAL A 142 -22.28 -4.70 24.69
C VAL A 142 -23.73 -4.78 24.19
N PRO A 143 -23.98 -5.26 22.96
CA PRO A 143 -25.34 -5.37 22.46
C PRO A 143 -26.11 -6.49 23.17
N ASP A 144 -27.43 -6.30 23.33
CA ASP A 144 -28.30 -7.29 23.95
C ASP A 144 -28.20 -8.67 23.23
N THR A 145 -27.97 -8.67 21.92
CA THR A 145 -27.79 -9.90 21.14
C THR A 145 -26.63 -10.78 21.59
N MET A 146 -25.63 -10.22 22.29
CA MET A 146 -24.52 -11.00 22.86
C MET A 146 -24.85 -11.60 24.25
N THR A 147 -25.83 -11.07 24.95
CA THR A 147 -26.09 -11.44 26.36
C THR A 147 -27.50 -11.97 26.61
N ALA A 148 -28.44 -11.76 25.68
CA ALA A 148 -29.83 -12.16 25.82
C ALA A 148 -30.08 -13.67 25.55
N VAL A 149 -29.15 -14.35 24.90
CA VAL A 149 -29.27 -15.80 24.62
C VAL A 149 -28.97 -16.57 25.91
N GLU A 150 -29.95 -17.30 26.44
CA GLU A 150 -29.75 -18.15 27.60
C GLU A 150 -28.68 -19.22 27.29
N GLY A 151 -27.65 -19.31 28.15
CA GLY A 151 -26.55 -20.27 27.96
C GLY A 151 -25.38 -19.71 27.15
N CYS A 152 -25.40 -18.48 26.63
CA CYS A 152 -24.21 -17.89 26.01
C CYS A 152 -23.09 -17.70 27.04
N ASP A 153 -21.85 -17.84 26.57
CA ASP A 153 -20.65 -17.56 27.35
C ASP A 153 -19.87 -16.40 26.72
N PHE A 154 -19.55 -15.41 27.56
CA PHE A 154 -18.83 -14.22 27.14
C PHE A 154 -17.77 -13.86 28.19
N TYR A 155 -16.48 -13.88 27.77
CA TYR A 155 -15.35 -13.69 28.66
C TYR A 155 -14.41 -12.60 28.16
N LYS A 156 -13.82 -11.89 29.13
CA LYS A 156 -12.66 -11.01 28.96
C LYS A 156 -11.47 -11.62 29.70
N TYR A 157 -10.28 -11.56 29.11
CA TYR A 157 -9.04 -11.98 29.74
C TYR A 157 -8.43 -10.87 30.57
N ASN A 158 -7.96 -11.18 31.78
CA ASN A 158 -7.20 -10.27 32.62
C ASN A 158 -6.11 -11.02 33.40
N SER A 159 -4.85 -10.81 32.99
CA SER A 159 -3.67 -11.43 33.59
C SER A 159 -3.36 -10.99 35.02
N ASP A 160 -4.03 -9.94 35.52
CA ASP A 160 -3.85 -9.46 36.91
C ASP A 160 -4.53 -10.35 37.96
N TYR A 161 -5.36 -11.30 37.52
CA TYR A 161 -6.08 -12.24 38.38
C TYR A 161 -5.54 -13.67 38.20
N PRO A 162 -4.46 -14.05 38.91
CA PRO A 162 -3.94 -15.41 38.86
C PRO A 162 -5.01 -16.45 39.20
N ASP A 163 -5.06 -17.54 38.44
CA ASP A 163 -6.05 -18.63 38.59
C ASP A 163 -7.52 -18.25 38.31
N ALA A 164 -7.77 -17.01 37.85
CA ALA A 164 -9.10 -16.50 37.53
C ALA A 164 -9.05 -15.46 36.37
N GLU A 165 -8.15 -15.63 35.44
CA GLU A 165 -7.86 -14.68 34.33
C GLU A 165 -9.07 -14.49 33.41
N TRP A 166 -9.90 -15.51 33.27
CA TRP A 166 -11.11 -15.46 32.48
C TRP A 166 -12.27 -14.89 33.28
N ARG A 167 -12.66 -13.66 32.97
CA ARG A 167 -13.73 -12.92 33.64
C ARG A 167 -15.01 -13.04 32.85
N ASN A 168 -15.95 -13.86 33.34
CA ASN A 168 -17.23 -14.10 32.70
C ASN A 168 -18.18 -12.90 32.89
N ASN A 169 -18.89 -12.51 31.83
CA ASN A 169 -19.84 -11.40 31.86
C ASN A 169 -20.95 -11.56 32.93
N ARG A 170 -21.37 -12.79 33.24
CA ARG A 170 -22.38 -13.07 34.26
C ARG A 170 -21.90 -12.71 35.67
N GLN A 171 -20.59 -12.68 35.90
CA GLN A 171 -19.97 -12.38 37.17
C GLN A 171 -19.50 -10.91 37.29
N ASP A 172 -18.88 -10.40 36.20
CA ASP A 172 -18.18 -9.13 36.22
C ASP A 172 -18.89 -8.02 35.43
N SER A 173 -20.04 -8.30 34.79
CA SER A 173 -20.84 -7.34 34.04
C SER A 173 -20.01 -6.54 33.03
N ILE A 174 -19.53 -7.21 31.98
CA ILE A 174 -18.84 -6.54 30.87
C ILE A 174 -19.85 -5.64 30.16
N THR A 175 -19.75 -4.35 30.33
CA THR A 175 -20.71 -3.36 29.82
C THR A 175 -20.26 -2.69 28.54
N SER A 176 -18.96 -2.76 28.21
CA SER A 176 -18.38 -2.16 27.00
C SER A 176 -17.36 -3.07 26.34
N LEU A 177 -17.31 -2.94 25.01
CA LEU A 177 -16.38 -3.61 24.12
C LEU A 177 -15.28 -2.61 23.77
N CYS A 178 -14.09 -2.83 24.30
CA CYS A 178 -12.94 -1.95 24.11
C CYS A 178 -12.17 -2.36 22.86
N ASN A 179 -11.66 -1.38 22.11
CA ASN A 179 -10.75 -1.64 21.00
C ASN A 179 -9.44 -2.28 21.52
N THR A 180 -8.71 -2.93 20.63
CA THR A 180 -7.47 -3.67 20.95
C THR A 180 -7.61 -4.79 22.00
N THR A 181 -8.81 -5.03 22.53
CA THR A 181 -9.09 -6.10 23.49
C THR A 181 -9.70 -7.32 22.79
N GLY A 182 -9.20 -8.50 23.13
CA GLY A 182 -9.79 -9.77 22.72
C GLY A 182 -10.86 -10.25 23.71
N TYR A 183 -11.86 -10.96 23.20
CA TYR A 183 -12.95 -11.56 23.97
C TYR A 183 -13.18 -12.99 23.49
N LEU A 184 -13.50 -13.92 24.41
CA LEU A 184 -14.05 -15.21 24.04
C LEU A 184 -15.57 -15.16 24.07
N TYR A 185 -16.18 -15.78 23.06
CA TYR A 185 -17.62 -15.84 22.94
C TYR A 185 -18.09 -17.19 22.41
N ALA A 186 -19.14 -17.73 23.02
CA ALA A 186 -19.87 -18.91 22.53
C ALA A 186 -21.36 -18.70 22.72
N SER A 187 -22.15 -19.19 21.76
CA SER A 187 -23.61 -19.16 21.79
C SER A 187 -24.17 -20.56 21.55
N PRO A 188 -25.22 -21.00 22.27
CA PRO A 188 -25.89 -22.27 21.97
C PRO A 188 -26.67 -22.21 20.66
N ASP A 189 -27.02 -21.02 20.18
CA ASP A 189 -27.78 -20.80 18.95
C ASP A 189 -26.91 -20.09 17.89
N ALA A 190 -27.20 -20.34 16.61
CA ALA A 190 -26.65 -19.54 15.51
C ALA A 190 -27.17 -18.10 15.60
N ILE A 191 -26.25 -17.15 15.67
CA ILE A 191 -26.60 -15.72 15.73
C ILE A 191 -25.72 -14.91 14.78
N GLU A 192 -26.24 -13.76 14.31
CA GLU A 192 -25.44 -12.73 13.65
C GLU A 192 -25.25 -11.56 14.62
N LEU A 193 -24.02 -11.35 15.05
CA LEU A 193 -23.65 -10.16 15.77
C LEU A 193 -23.63 -8.98 14.79
N SER A 194 -24.28 -7.89 15.16
CA SER A 194 -24.34 -6.66 14.37
C SER A 194 -24.05 -5.48 15.26
N LEU A 195 -22.88 -4.86 15.10
CA LEU A 195 -22.40 -3.78 15.95
C LEU A 195 -22.09 -2.55 15.11
N THR A 196 -22.54 -1.39 15.56
CA THR A 196 -22.31 -0.12 14.89
C THR A 196 -21.47 0.79 15.75
N GLY A 197 -20.45 1.39 15.16
CA GLY A 197 -19.55 2.30 15.87
C GLY A 197 -18.66 3.10 14.92
N SER A 198 -18.00 4.10 15.49
CA SER A 198 -16.97 4.89 14.79
C SER A 198 -15.69 4.07 14.63
N THR A 199 -15.02 4.19 13.50
CA THR A 199 -13.84 3.41 13.16
C THR A 199 -12.60 4.29 12.99
N TYR A 200 -11.42 3.68 13.06
CA TYR A 200 -10.17 4.35 12.72
C TYR A 200 -9.97 4.42 11.20
N PRO A 201 -9.33 5.49 10.69
CA PRO A 201 -8.77 5.49 9.36
C PRO A 201 -7.90 4.23 9.12
N SER A 202 -7.99 3.67 7.92
CA SER A 202 -7.25 2.44 7.59
C SER A 202 -6.80 2.35 6.13
N TYR A 203 -7.04 3.41 5.34
CA TYR A 203 -6.56 3.47 3.95
C TYR A 203 -5.06 3.71 3.89
N TYR A 204 -4.57 4.71 4.64
CA TYR A 204 -3.14 4.91 4.85
C TYR A 204 -2.62 4.04 5.99
N GLU A 205 -1.32 4.12 6.21
CA GLU A 205 -0.66 3.38 7.26
C GLU A 205 -1.05 3.90 8.64
N GLU A 206 -1.70 3.05 9.40
CA GLU A 206 -2.07 3.30 10.78
C GLU A 206 -1.41 2.29 11.69
N THR A 207 -1.04 2.74 12.88
CA THR A 207 -0.43 1.91 13.92
C THR A 207 -1.08 2.20 15.26
N LYS A 208 -1.57 1.16 15.92
CA LYS A 208 -1.96 1.21 17.33
C LYS A 208 -0.93 0.46 18.14
N THR A 209 -0.71 0.89 19.38
CA THR A 209 0.28 0.27 20.27
C THR A 209 -0.39 -0.20 21.55
N VAL A 210 0.04 -1.37 22.00
CA VAL A 210 -0.34 -1.93 23.31
C VAL A 210 0.93 -2.37 24.03
N THR A 211 1.12 -1.95 25.26
CA THR A 211 2.24 -2.43 26.07
C THR A 211 1.78 -3.60 26.94
N VAL A 212 2.41 -4.75 26.75
CA VAL A 212 2.18 -5.95 27.56
C VAL A 212 3.25 -6.02 28.63
N GLN A 213 2.81 -6.04 29.88
CA GLN A 213 3.69 -6.06 31.05
C GLN A 213 4.21 -7.46 31.32
N TYR A 214 5.43 -7.54 31.78
CA TYR A 214 6.07 -8.77 32.26
C TYR A 214 6.86 -8.47 33.53
N ALA A 215 6.69 -9.26 34.55
CA ALA A 215 7.41 -9.15 35.84
C ALA A 215 8.34 -10.36 36.02
N GLU A 216 9.65 -10.14 36.07
CA GLU A 216 10.67 -11.20 36.10
C GLU A 216 10.51 -12.19 37.28
N ASP A 217 10.12 -11.69 38.47
CA ASP A 217 9.96 -12.50 39.67
C ASP A 217 8.53 -13.00 39.91
N SER A 218 7.65 -12.92 38.89
CA SER A 218 6.25 -13.31 39.06
C SER A 218 6.10 -14.84 39.06
N THR A 219 5.40 -15.35 40.07
CA THR A 219 4.94 -16.75 40.11
C THR A 219 3.62 -16.96 39.37
N ASN A 220 3.02 -15.88 38.86
CA ASN A 220 1.78 -15.93 38.10
C ASN A 220 2.03 -16.58 36.74
N LEU A 221 1.34 -17.69 36.44
CA LEU A 221 1.45 -18.41 35.15
C LEU A 221 0.92 -17.59 33.98
N SER A 222 0.06 -16.61 34.23
CA SER A 222 -0.49 -15.67 33.23
C SER A 222 0.43 -14.47 32.95
N ASN A 223 1.56 -14.38 33.63
CA ASN A 223 2.55 -13.32 33.43
C ASN A 223 3.05 -13.28 31.97
N GLY A 224 2.95 -12.11 31.36
CA GLY A 224 3.34 -11.87 29.96
C GLY A 224 2.31 -12.35 28.91
N TRP A 225 1.19 -12.92 29.31
CA TRP A 225 0.08 -13.21 28.39
C TRP A 225 -0.83 -11.99 28.21
N ALA A 226 -1.29 -11.79 26.98
CA ALA A 226 -2.32 -10.80 26.66
C ALA A 226 -3.25 -11.33 25.57
N PHE A 227 -4.55 -11.03 25.74
CA PHE A 227 -5.57 -11.33 24.75
C PHE A 227 -5.98 -10.02 24.08
N LEU A 228 -5.50 -9.80 22.86
CA LEU A 228 -5.63 -8.56 22.11
C LEU A 228 -6.64 -8.72 20.95
N GLY A 229 -7.01 -7.61 20.34
CA GLY A 229 -7.93 -7.57 19.21
C GLY A 229 -7.45 -6.69 18.07
N ASN A 230 -7.89 -7.02 16.84
CA ASN A 230 -7.69 -6.17 15.67
C ASN A 230 -8.56 -4.91 15.80
N PRO A 231 -7.97 -3.69 15.85
CA PRO A 231 -8.71 -2.44 16.00
C PRO A 231 -9.21 -1.86 14.67
N TYR A 232 -8.99 -2.52 13.54
CA TYR A 232 -9.30 -2.00 12.21
C TYR A 232 -10.44 -2.78 11.52
N THR A 233 -11.13 -2.12 10.60
CA THR A 233 -12.13 -2.71 9.70
C THR A 233 -11.53 -3.49 8.53
N CYS A 234 -10.22 -3.66 8.52
CA CYS A 234 -9.44 -4.45 7.57
C CYS A 234 -8.45 -5.35 8.31
N ASN A 235 -7.72 -6.18 7.60
CA ASN A 235 -6.67 -7.01 8.17
C ASN A 235 -5.65 -6.16 8.95
N ALA A 236 -5.23 -6.67 10.12
CA ALA A 236 -4.14 -6.16 10.92
C ALA A 236 -2.95 -7.11 10.94
N TYR A 237 -1.80 -6.60 11.28
CA TYR A 237 -0.54 -7.31 11.44
C TYR A 237 0.14 -6.82 12.71
N ILE A 238 0.81 -7.70 13.44
CA ILE A 238 1.48 -7.32 14.69
C ILE A 238 2.99 -7.44 14.59
N PHE A 239 3.65 -6.48 15.22
CA PHE A 239 5.11 -6.34 15.22
C PHE A 239 5.61 -5.94 16.61
N TYR A 240 6.90 -6.14 16.85
CA TYR A 240 7.62 -5.62 18.00
C TYR A 240 9.05 -5.25 17.62
N TYR A 241 9.72 -4.42 18.41
CA TYR A 241 11.14 -4.16 18.25
C TYR A 241 11.94 -5.23 18.98
N ASN A 242 12.78 -5.97 18.26
CA ASN A 242 13.68 -6.96 18.83
C ASN A 242 14.89 -6.28 19.51
N SER A 243 15.76 -7.08 20.15
CA SER A 243 16.98 -6.63 20.85
C SER A 243 17.96 -5.82 19.98
N ASN A 244 17.87 -5.94 18.64
CA ASN A 244 18.65 -5.17 17.68
C ASN A 244 17.95 -3.87 17.25
N ASN A 245 16.88 -3.46 17.94
CA ASN A 245 16.03 -2.31 17.60
C ASN A 245 15.46 -2.37 16.17
N LYS A 246 15.11 -3.57 15.71
CA LYS A 246 14.51 -3.84 14.41
C LYS A 246 13.07 -4.26 14.59
N LEU A 247 12.16 -3.62 13.85
CA LEU A 247 10.75 -3.99 13.82
C LEU A 247 10.60 -5.33 13.08
N VAL A 248 10.09 -6.34 13.76
CA VAL A 248 9.90 -7.69 13.23
C VAL A 248 8.48 -8.17 13.50
N PRO A 249 7.92 -9.07 12.68
CA PRO A 249 6.64 -9.71 12.97
C PRO A 249 6.68 -10.38 14.34
N MET A 250 5.56 -10.29 15.06
CA MET A 250 5.36 -10.95 16.35
C MET A 250 4.51 -12.20 16.16
N ASP A 251 4.88 -13.27 16.84
CA ASP A 251 4.07 -14.47 16.89
C ASP A 251 2.79 -14.22 17.70
N PHE A 252 1.68 -14.77 17.21
CA PHE A 252 0.39 -14.71 17.89
C PHE A 252 -0.34 -16.06 17.78
N MET A 253 -1.33 -16.27 18.62
CA MET A 253 -2.07 -17.52 18.67
C MET A 253 -3.56 -17.28 18.50
N VAL A 254 -4.18 -18.14 17.70
CA VAL A 254 -5.63 -18.20 17.49
C VAL A 254 -6.10 -19.65 17.61
N TYR A 255 -7.38 -19.87 17.87
CA TYR A 255 -7.96 -21.20 17.76
C TYR A 255 -8.07 -21.61 16.29
N ASP A 256 -7.67 -22.85 16.00
CA ASP A 256 -7.98 -23.50 14.73
C ASP A 256 -9.43 -24.02 14.71
N ALA A 257 -9.83 -24.68 13.62
CA ALA A 257 -11.17 -25.25 13.47
C ALA A 257 -11.51 -26.36 14.48
N ASN A 258 -10.51 -26.91 15.18
CA ASN A 258 -10.66 -27.95 16.20
C ASN A 258 -10.61 -27.37 17.63
N GLY A 259 -10.51 -26.04 17.80
CA GLY A 259 -10.36 -25.39 19.09
C GLY A 259 -8.96 -25.52 19.71
N GLU A 260 -7.92 -25.85 18.91
CA GLU A 260 -6.54 -25.87 19.36
C GLU A 260 -5.87 -24.51 19.11
N LEU A 261 -5.06 -24.03 20.07
CA LEU A 261 -4.26 -22.83 19.89
C LEU A 261 -3.15 -23.08 18.87
N MET A 262 -3.23 -22.40 17.74
CA MET A 262 -2.26 -22.43 16.66
C MET A 262 -1.43 -21.15 16.67
N THR A 263 -0.10 -21.28 16.65
CA THR A 263 0.80 -20.13 16.55
C THR A 263 1.01 -19.72 15.09
N LEU A 264 0.86 -18.44 14.81
CA LEU A 264 1.05 -17.81 13.50
C LEU A 264 2.09 -16.68 13.60
N SER A 265 2.79 -16.39 12.51
CA SER A 265 3.80 -15.32 12.45
C SER A 265 3.69 -14.60 11.11
N GLY A 266 3.56 -13.26 11.15
CA GLY A 266 3.46 -12.45 9.94
C GLY A 266 2.14 -12.60 9.16
N GLU A 267 1.23 -13.45 9.62
CA GLU A 267 -0.07 -13.67 8.99
C GLU A 267 -1.07 -12.54 9.33
N PRO A 268 -2.07 -12.29 8.47
CA PRO A 268 -3.09 -11.30 8.73
C PRO A 268 -4.04 -11.73 9.85
N ILE A 269 -4.40 -10.79 10.70
CA ILE A 269 -5.46 -10.90 11.70
C ILE A 269 -6.71 -10.25 11.12
N ALA A 270 -7.76 -11.02 10.88
CA ALA A 270 -8.98 -10.53 10.24
C ALA A 270 -9.72 -9.45 11.08
N PRO A 271 -10.58 -8.61 10.48
CA PRO A 271 -11.51 -7.78 11.24
C PRO A 271 -12.33 -8.61 12.22
N MET A 272 -12.61 -8.03 13.38
CA MET A 272 -13.33 -8.70 14.48
C MET A 272 -12.66 -9.96 15.05
N GLN A 273 -11.38 -10.19 14.76
CA GLN A 273 -10.58 -11.31 15.25
C GLN A 273 -9.78 -10.93 16.50
N GLY A 274 -9.99 -11.63 17.60
CA GLY A 274 -9.11 -11.62 18.78
C GLY A 274 -7.94 -12.60 18.61
N PHE A 275 -6.85 -12.37 19.34
CA PHE A 275 -5.65 -13.20 19.31
C PHE A 275 -4.87 -13.12 20.61
N PHE A 276 -4.19 -14.21 20.98
CA PHE A 276 -3.26 -14.23 22.10
C PHE A 276 -1.84 -13.92 21.69
N ILE A 277 -1.11 -13.27 22.58
CA ILE A 277 0.35 -13.17 22.54
C ILE A 277 0.95 -13.55 23.88
N LYS A 278 2.21 -13.97 23.86
CA LYS A 278 3.02 -14.16 25.06
C LYS A 278 4.34 -13.44 24.92
N VAL A 279 4.70 -12.65 25.92
CA VAL A 279 5.99 -11.95 26.01
C VAL A 279 6.80 -12.49 27.19
N THR A 280 8.13 -12.39 27.08
CA THR A 280 9.10 -12.79 28.12
C THR A 280 9.82 -11.61 28.75
N GLU A 281 9.47 -10.39 28.31
CA GLU A 281 9.88 -9.09 28.84
C GLU A 281 8.78 -8.07 28.55
N THR A 282 8.71 -6.97 29.28
CA THR A 282 7.74 -5.91 28.98
C THR A 282 7.92 -5.41 27.56
N THR A 283 6.93 -5.62 26.72
CA THR A 283 7.01 -5.42 25.28
C THR A 283 5.92 -4.49 24.78
N THR A 284 6.27 -3.53 23.93
CA THR A 284 5.29 -2.76 23.15
C THR A 284 4.98 -3.48 21.85
N VAL A 285 3.71 -3.82 21.66
CA VAL A 285 3.16 -4.43 20.46
C VAL A 285 2.63 -3.35 19.54
N TYR A 286 3.01 -3.40 18.27
CA TYR A 286 2.57 -2.51 17.20
C TYR A 286 1.55 -3.25 16.34
N ILE A 287 0.29 -2.85 16.40
CA ILE A 287 -0.80 -3.40 15.58
C ILE A 287 -0.97 -2.46 14.39
N LYS A 288 -0.65 -2.97 13.19
CA LYS A 288 -0.65 -2.19 11.94
C LYS A 288 -1.72 -2.71 10.98
N ASN A 289 -2.35 -1.82 10.23
CA ASN A 289 -3.32 -2.16 9.17
C ASN A 289 -2.69 -2.56 7.83
N TYR A 290 -1.40 -2.84 7.81
CA TYR A 290 -0.64 -3.17 6.61
C TYR A 290 0.50 -4.15 6.91
N ALA A 291 0.74 -5.11 6.02
CA ALA A 291 1.90 -6.01 6.09
C ALA A 291 3.17 -5.29 5.62
N CYS A 292 3.05 -4.47 4.60
CA CYS A 292 4.12 -3.62 4.07
C CYS A 292 3.58 -2.22 3.75
N PRO A 293 4.44 -1.21 3.64
CA PRO A 293 4.03 0.18 3.38
C PRO A 293 3.20 0.33 2.11
N THR A 294 2.22 1.25 2.12
CA THR A 294 1.41 1.57 0.93
C THR A 294 2.29 1.93 -0.25
N GLY A 295 2.05 1.32 -1.39
CA GLY A 295 2.85 1.51 -2.61
C GLY A 295 4.15 0.70 -2.65
N ALA A 296 4.45 -0.09 -1.62
CA ALA A 296 5.57 -1.01 -1.58
C ALA A 296 5.19 -2.40 -2.12
N ILE A 297 6.20 -3.14 -2.54
CA ILE A 297 6.13 -4.59 -2.74
C ILE A 297 6.42 -5.25 -1.39
N ASN A 298 5.65 -6.26 -1.04
CA ASN A 298 5.77 -6.99 0.24
C ASN A 298 6.98 -7.95 0.24
N GLY A 299 8.18 -7.40 0.09
CA GLY A 299 9.45 -8.11 0.14
C GLY A 299 10.52 -7.23 0.73
N LEU A 300 11.30 -7.76 1.65
CA LEU A 300 12.41 -7.06 2.31
C LEU A 300 13.73 -7.32 1.57
N PHE A 301 14.48 -6.25 1.36
CA PHE A 301 15.77 -6.28 0.68
C PHE A 301 16.83 -5.62 1.55
N SER A 302 17.81 -6.39 1.99
CA SER A 302 18.98 -5.82 2.67
C SER A 302 19.78 -4.94 1.73
N VAL A 303 20.03 -3.70 2.16
CA VAL A 303 20.85 -2.69 1.46
C VAL A 303 22.15 -2.38 2.19
N SER A 304 22.32 -2.93 3.38
CA SER A 304 23.56 -2.95 4.17
C SER A 304 23.48 -4.09 5.21
N GLY A 305 24.51 -4.29 6.02
CA GLY A 305 24.50 -5.28 7.10
C GLY A 305 23.44 -5.02 8.19
N SER A 306 22.88 -3.81 8.27
CA SER A 306 21.94 -3.41 9.33
C SER A 306 20.68 -2.71 8.82
N ARG A 307 20.48 -2.61 7.50
CA ARG A 307 19.33 -1.87 6.94
C ARG A 307 18.67 -2.68 5.85
N GLN A 308 17.35 -2.74 5.93
CA GLN A 308 16.47 -3.29 4.89
C GLN A 308 15.55 -2.22 4.34
N VAL A 309 15.05 -2.45 3.14
CA VAL A 309 14.10 -1.58 2.44
C VAL A 309 13.01 -2.40 1.78
N TYR A 310 11.86 -1.76 1.57
CA TYR A 310 10.85 -2.16 0.60
C TYR A 310 11.07 -1.40 -0.70
N PHE A 311 10.92 -2.05 -1.85
CA PHE A 311 10.87 -1.37 -3.15
C PHE A 311 9.46 -0.87 -3.44
N SER A 312 9.37 0.23 -4.21
CA SER A 312 8.10 0.71 -4.75
C SER A 312 7.47 -0.32 -5.69
N ARG A 313 6.14 -0.31 -5.78
CA ARG A 313 5.34 -1.23 -6.61
C ARG A 313 5.59 -1.10 -8.11
N GLY A 314 6.22 -0.05 -8.56
CA GLY A 314 6.55 0.21 -9.97
C GLY A 314 7.57 1.33 -10.11
N ASN A 315 8.01 1.60 -11.33
CA ASN A 315 8.83 2.75 -11.65
C ASN A 315 8.08 4.05 -11.34
N LEU A 316 8.81 5.08 -10.92
CA LEU A 316 8.24 6.41 -10.69
C LEU A 316 7.73 7.00 -12.00
N GLN A 317 6.55 7.60 -11.97
CA GLN A 317 5.92 8.30 -13.09
C GLN A 317 5.50 9.70 -12.68
N TYR A 318 5.52 10.63 -13.63
CA TYR A 318 5.13 12.02 -13.43
C TYR A 318 4.23 12.52 -14.55
N GLN A 319 3.20 13.30 -14.19
CA GLN A 319 2.31 14.00 -15.11
C GLN A 319 2.46 15.51 -14.91
N ALA A 320 2.98 16.22 -15.91
CA ALA A 320 3.31 17.63 -15.80
C ALA A 320 2.06 18.52 -15.70
N SER A 321 1.00 18.22 -16.43
CA SER A 321 -0.24 19.02 -16.46
C SER A 321 -0.94 19.13 -15.11
N THR A 322 -0.77 18.13 -14.23
CA THR A 322 -1.39 18.07 -12.90
C THR A 322 -0.37 18.12 -11.77
N ASN A 323 0.92 18.19 -12.09
CA ASN A 323 2.02 18.06 -11.13
C ASN A 323 1.87 16.84 -10.21
N THR A 324 1.52 15.69 -10.78
CA THR A 324 1.20 14.48 -10.02
C THR A 324 2.30 13.44 -10.19
N TRP A 325 2.73 12.86 -9.08
CA TRP A 325 3.66 11.74 -9.00
C TRP A 325 2.92 10.45 -8.61
N ARG A 326 3.27 9.34 -9.26
CA ARG A 326 2.77 8.01 -8.91
C ARG A 326 3.81 6.93 -9.22
N PHE A 327 3.59 5.72 -8.72
CA PHE A 327 4.24 4.53 -9.25
C PHE A 327 3.44 3.96 -10.43
N ALA A 328 4.13 3.31 -11.35
CA ALA A 328 3.49 2.51 -12.40
C ALA A 328 2.56 1.47 -11.76
N GLU A 329 1.51 1.10 -12.47
CA GLU A 329 0.48 0.20 -11.96
C GLU A 329 1.03 -1.22 -11.79
N HIS A 330 1.77 -1.70 -12.79
CA HIS A 330 2.49 -2.98 -12.72
C HIS A 330 3.99 -2.77 -12.78
N GLN A 331 4.74 -3.68 -12.22
CA GLN A 331 6.20 -3.59 -12.15
C GLN A 331 6.88 -3.63 -13.52
N TYR A 332 6.25 -4.26 -14.51
CA TYR A 332 6.73 -4.36 -15.89
C TYR A 332 6.27 -3.19 -16.79
N ASP A 333 5.47 -2.25 -16.26
CA ASP A 333 5.03 -1.08 -17.04
C ASP A 333 6.14 -0.05 -17.17
N TYR A 334 6.26 0.50 -18.39
CA TYR A 334 7.10 1.65 -18.71
C TYR A 334 6.48 2.46 -19.85
N ILE A 335 6.76 3.77 -19.88
CA ILE A 335 6.16 4.70 -20.85
C ILE A 335 6.80 4.59 -22.25
N GLY A 336 8.05 4.16 -22.32
CA GLY A 336 8.77 3.95 -23.58
C GLY A 336 8.92 5.22 -24.42
N SER A 337 8.67 5.12 -25.72
CA SER A 337 8.89 6.20 -26.69
C SER A 337 8.02 7.44 -26.46
N ALA A 338 6.92 7.34 -25.71
CA ALA A 338 6.06 8.49 -25.39
C ALA A 338 6.75 9.50 -24.46
N ASN A 339 7.84 9.14 -23.78
CA ASN A 339 8.71 10.07 -23.03
C ASN A 339 9.26 11.23 -23.90
N LYS A 340 9.25 11.11 -25.23
CA LYS A 340 9.63 12.21 -26.15
C LYS A 340 8.69 13.42 -26.09
N ASN A 341 7.44 13.23 -25.64
CA ASN A 341 6.40 14.26 -25.65
C ASN A 341 6.50 15.22 -24.47
N ILE A 342 7.55 15.10 -23.65
CA ILE A 342 7.75 15.83 -22.41
C ILE A 342 7.71 17.36 -22.61
N SER A 343 6.91 18.03 -21.75
CA SER A 343 6.82 19.49 -21.61
C SER A 343 6.18 19.83 -20.26
N SER A 344 6.19 21.09 -19.90
CA SER A 344 5.54 21.60 -18.65
C SER A 344 4.02 21.42 -18.62
N THR A 345 3.37 21.18 -19.75
CA THR A 345 1.91 21.04 -19.89
C THR A 345 1.50 19.67 -20.40
N TYR A 346 2.44 18.73 -20.51
CA TYR A 346 2.13 17.40 -21.02
C TYR A 346 1.16 16.67 -20.10
N SER A 347 0.03 16.22 -20.66
CA SER A 347 -1.03 15.51 -19.94
C SER A 347 -0.83 13.99 -19.85
N GLY A 348 0.14 13.45 -20.58
CA GLY A 348 0.54 12.05 -20.44
C GLY A 348 1.55 11.85 -19.32
N TRP A 349 1.86 10.60 -19.02
CA TRP A 349 2.85 10.23 -18.03
C TRP A 349 4.24 10.12 -18.66
N ILE A 350 5.27 10.41 -17.86
CA ILE A 350 6.69 10.17 -18.14
C ILE A 350 7.31 9.37 -17.00
N ASP A 351 8.35 8.57 -17.29
CA ASP A 351 9.08 7.74 -16.33
C ASP A 351 10.60 7.75 -16.52
N LEU A 352 11.11 8.67 -17.37
CA LEU A 352 12.53 8.92 -17.59
C LEU A 352 12.88 10.35 -17.16
N PHE A 353 13.71 10.50 -16.14
CA PHE A 353 14.07 11.76 -15.48
C PHE A 353 15.56 12.04 -15.57
N CYS A 354 15.94 13.29 -15.87
CA CYS A 354 17.32 13.76 -15.65
C CYS A 354 17.64 13.70 -14.15
N TRP A 355 18.90 13.51 -13.80
CA TRP A 355 19.28 13.35 -12.40
C TRP A 355 18.94 14.59 -11.56
N ALA A 356 18.43 14.38 -10.34
CA ALA A 356 18.07 15.45 -9.38
C ALA A 356 16.94 16.40 -9.83
N THR A 357 16.04 15.93 -10.73
CA THR A 357 14.90 16.72 -11.21
C THR A 357 13.62 16.41 -10.45
N SER A 358 13.63 16.58 -9.13
CA SER A 358 12.45 16.38 -8.28
C SER A 358 11.39 17.48 -8.41
N GLY A 359 11.72 18.62 -9.03
CA GLY A 359 10.93 19.83 -9.01
C GLY A 359 11.32 20.80 -7.89
N TYR A 360 12.19 20.38 -6.96
CA TYR A 360 12.73 21.27 -5.93
C TYR A 360 13.67 22.31 -6.52
N HIS A 361 13.47 23.57 -6.14
CA HIS A 361 14.33 24.69 -6.50
C HIS A 361 14.76 25.42 -5.22
N ASP A 362 16.08 25.48 -4.99
CA ASP A 362 16.62 26.36 -3.96
C ASP A 362 16.61 27.80 -4.49
N SER A 363 15.84 28.66 -3.88
CA SER A 363 15.73 30.09 -4.28
C SER A 363 17.04 30.85 -4.15
N ASN A 364 18.00 30.37 -3.36
CA ASN A 364 19.33 30.95 -3.22
C ASN A 364 20.29 30.49 -4.33
N ASP A 365 19.86 29.54 -5.15
CA ASP A 365 20.66 28.99 -6.22
C ASP A 365 20.22 29.51 -7.58
N GLU A 366 20.78 30.66 -7.97
CA GLU A 366 20.50 31.34 -9.26
C GLU A 366 20.78 30.41 -10.48
N TYR A 367 21.47 29.33 -10.27
CA TYR A 367 21.94 28.43 -11.32
C TYR A 367 21.15 27.13 -11.45
N ASN A 368 20.20 26.85 -10.58
CA ASN A 368 19.39 25.66 -10.63
C ASN A 368 18.23 25.81 -11.64
N VAL A 369 18.56 25.83 -12.93
CA VAL A 369 17.59 26.13 -14.02
C VAL A 369 16.86 24.91 -14.59
N ASN A 370 17.32 23.69 -14.30
CA ASN A 370 16.79 22.45 -14.87
C ASN A 370 16.32 21.46 -13.79
N TYR A 371 15.72 21.98 -12.73
CA TYR A 371 15.18 21.18 -11.61
C TYR A 371 13.86 20.48 -11.93
N GLN A 372 13.23 20.85 -13.06
CA GLN A 372 11.91 20.36 -13.41
C GLN A 372 11.97 18.91 -13.93
N PRO A 373 10.99 18.07 -13.56
CA PRO A 373 10.90 16.69 -14.06
C PRO A 373 10.83 16.59 -15.59
N TRP A 374 10.30 17.61 -16.26
CA TRP A 374 10.24 17.69 -17.74
C TRP A 374 11.49 18.26 -18.40
N SER A 375 12.60 18.33 -17.72
CA SER A 375 13.86 18.82 -18.29
C SER A 375 14.24 18.05 -19.57
N THR A 376 14.61 18.80 -20.61
CA THR A 376 15.08 18.27 -21.90
C THR A 376 16.53 18.65 -22.17
N SER A 377 17.32 18.92 -21.14
CA SER A 377 18.72 19.27 -21.27
C SER A 377 19.51 18.20 -22.05
N THR A 378 20.43 18.68 -22.91
CA THR A 378 21.27 17.83 -23.74
C THR A 378 22.77 18.16 -23.63
N SER A 379 23.15 19.11 -22.80
CA SER A 379 24.49 19.66 -22.83
C SER A 379 25.25 19.51 -21.51
N THR A 380 26.50 19.08 -21.62
CA THR A 380 27.52 19.19 -20.57
C THR A 380 28.31 20.49 -20.67
N VAL A 381 28.10 21.32 -21.71
CA VAL A 381 29.03 22.35 -22.15
C VAL A 381 28.79 23.70 -21.48
N ASN A 382 27.76 23.82 -20.66
CA ASN A 382 27.58 25.08 -19.95
C ASN A 382 28.44 25.07 -18.67
N THR A 383 29.22 26.10 -18.49
CA THR A 383 30.10 26.32 -17.35
C THR A 383 29.35 26.52 -16.02
N SER A 384 28.04 26.62 -16.05
CA SER A 384 27.18 26.55 -14.88
C SER A 384 26.87 25.09 -14.56
N TYR A 385 27.33 24.62 -13.45
CA TYR A 385 27.20 23.26 -12.92
C TYR A 385 25.75 22.82 -12.63
N ASN A 386 24.78 23.65 -12.90
CA ASN A 386 23.36 23.61 -12.57
C ASN A 386 22.48 23.08 -13.68
N TYR A 387 23.08 22.61 -14.71
CA TYR A 387 22.38 22.28 -15.95
C TYR A 387 21.36 21.15 -15.79
N TYR A 388 21.37 20.44 -14.66
CA TYR A 388 20.69 19.16 -14.51
C TYR A 388 19.86 19.05 -13.24
N GLY A 389 19.36 20.16 -12.74
CA GLY A 389 18.53 20.15 -11.56
C GLY A 389 19.27 20.32 -10.23
N TYR A 390 20.54 20.02 -10.18
CA TYR A 390 21.35 20.14 -8.98
C TYR A 390 22.22 21.42 -9.05
N GLY A 391 22.08 22.30 -8.06
CA GLY A 391 22.73 23.61 -8.02
C GLY A 391 24.24 23.67 -8.18
N PRO A 392 24.85 24.89 -8.27
CA PRO A 392 26.27 25.05 -8.51
C PRO A 392 27.02 24.49 -7.34
N SER A 393 27.53 23.32 -7.47
CA SER A 393 28.49 22.83 -6.52
C SER A 393 29.89 23.32 -6.92
N THR A 394 30.21 24.60 -6.58
CA THR A 394 31.60 24.98 -6.44
C THR A 394 32.26 24.29 -5.25
N ASN A 395 31.43 23.76 -4.34
CA ASN A 395 31.86 22.91 -3.22
C ASN A 395 31.40 21.48 -3.43
N MET A 396 32.23 20.69 -4.07
CA MET A 396 32.02 19.27 -4.39
C MET A 396 31.93 18.37 -3.15
N ALA A 397 31.86 18.90 -1.94
CA ALA A 397 32.02 18.16 -0.71
C ALA A 397 30.82 17.23 -0.38
N SER A 398 29.62 17.44 -0.97
CA SER A 398 28.49 16.55 -0.73
C SER A 398 27.41 16.64 -1.81
N PRO A 399 27.68 16.18 -3.02
CA PRO A 399 26.72 16.26 -4.13
C PRO A 399 25.77 15.06 -4.23
N ASN A 400 25.74 14.18 -3.25
CA ASN A 400 24.74 13.11 -3.18
C ASN A 400 23.36 13.71 -2.88
N LEU A 401 22.28 13.04 -3.34
CA LEU A 401 20.91 13.41 -3.00
C LEU A 401 20.58 13.01 -1.55
N THR A 402 21.40 13.49 -0.61
CA THR A 402 21.30 13.19 0.84
C THR A 402 21.70 14.45 1.64
N GLY A 403 21.43 14.48 2.93
CA GLY A 403 21.77 15.62 3.79
C GLY A 403 21.11 16.92 3.29
N ASN A 404 21.88 17.97 3.09
CA ASN A 404 21.37 19.29 2.63
C ASN A 404 20.78 19.24 1.20
N SER A 405 21.11 18.22 0.41
CA SER A 405 20.65 18.06 -0.97
C SER A 405 19.52 17.04 -1.09
N VAL A 406 18.96 16.58 0.00
CA VAL A 406 17.95 15.52 0.03
C VAL A 406 16.68 15.87 -0.73
N ASN A 407 16.27 17.15 -0.77
CA ASN A 407 15.09 17.60 -1.50
C ASN A 407 15.20 17.46 -3.03
N TYR A 408 16.40 17.24 -3.56
CA TYR A 408 16.56 16.91 -4.99
C TYR A 408 16.27 15.45 -5.31
N ASP A 409 16.07 14.59 -4.29
CA ASP A 409 15.53 13.23 -4.44
C ASP A 409 14.01 13.29 -4.66
N TRP A 410 13.54 12.58 -5.68
CA TRP A 410 12.14 12.59 -6.11
C TRP A 410 11.18 12.12 -5.03
N GLY A 411 11.53 11.07 -4.29
CA GLY A 411 10.68 10.47 -3.27
C GLY A 411 10.72 11.20 -1.93
N VAL A 412 11.78 11.97 -1.67
CA VAL A 412 11.88 12.80 -0.47
C VAL A 412 11.07 14.09 -0.63
N TYR A 413 11.21 14.75 -1.77
CA TYR A 413 10.54 16.04 -1.99
C TYR A 413 9.04 15.89 -2.29
N ASN A 414 8.64 14.83 -2.99
CA ASN A 414 7.29 14.73 -3.51
C ASN A 414 6.45 13.68 -2.77
N PRO A 415 5.18 13.97 -2.50
CA PRO A 415 4.20 12.95 -2.17
C PRO A 415 3.90 12.11 -3.42
N ILE A 416 3.92 10.78 -3.26
CA ILE A 416 3.62 9.84 -4.34
C ILE A 416 2.19 9.35 -4.14
N SER A 417 1.27 9.68 -5.05
CA SER A 417 -0.17 9.53 -4.87
C SER A 417 -0.63 8.11 -4.53
N ASN A 418 -0.01 7.08 -5.12
CA ASN A 418 -0.26 5.67 -4.79
C ASN A 418 0.87 5.03 -3.95
N GLY A 419 1.72 5.86 -3.33
CA GLY A 419 2.82 5.49 -2.44
C GLY A 419 2.65 6.04 -1.02
N GLY A 420 1.41 6.19 -0.53
CA GLY A 420 1.07 6.76 0.77
C GLY A 420 0.75 8.24 0.74
N ASN A 421 0.99 8.93 -0.38
CA ASN A 421 0.70 10.35 -0.61
C ASN A 421 1.29 11.33 0.43
N ILE A 422 2.42 10.95 1.02
CA ILE A 422 3.17 11.74 2.00
C ILE A 422 4.60 11.91 1.50
N ALA A 423 5.13 13.13 1.52
CA ALA A 423 6.52 13.41 1.18
C ALA A 423 7.48 12.79 2.20
N ASN A 424 8.74 12.61 1.81
CA ASN A 424 9.81 12.06 2.65
C ASN A 424 9.61 10.61 3.14
N GLN A 425 8.77 9.84 2.47
CA GLN A 425 8.62 8.41 2.77
C GLN A 425 9.44 7.51 1.85
N TRP A 426 9.78 8.01 0.69
CA TRP A 426 10.49 7.29 -0.35
C TRP A 426 11.81 7.98 -0.67
N ARG A 427 12.79 7.21 -1.14
CA ARG A 427 14.07 7.73 -1.61
C ARG A 427 14.67 6.85 -2.70
N VAL A 428 15.64 7.37 -3.41
CA VAL A 428 16.48 6.58 -4.34
C VAL A 428 17.56 5.83 -3.55
N LEU A 429 17.92 4.63 -3.99
CA LEU A 429 19.09 3.90 -3.47
C LEU A 429 20.39 4.63 -3.80
N THR A 430 21.36 4.55 -2.90
CA THR A 430 22.74 4.95 -3.20
C THR A 430 23.42 3.90 -4.11
N ASN A 431 24.54 4.26 -4.71
CA ASN A 431 25.36 3.31 -5.48
C ASN A 431 25.81 2.11 -4.63
N SER A 432 26.21 2.37 -3.38
CA SER A 432 26.64 1.30 -2.46
C SER A 432 25.49 0.35 -2.12
N GLU A 433 24.28 0.87 -1.94
CA GLU A 433 23.09 0.05 -1.69
C GLU A 433 22.71 -0.79 -2.92
N TRP A 434 22.76 -0.24 -4.15
CA TRP A 434 22.57 -1.02 -5.37
C TRP A 434 23.59 -2.18 -5.46
N ASN A 435 24.86 -1.88 -5.20
CA ASN A 435 25.90 -2.91 -5.18
C ASN A 435 25.66 -3.96 -4.09
N TYR A 436 25.18 -3.56 -2.91
CA TYR A 436 24.86 -4.49 -1.84
C TYR A 436 23.70 -5.41 -2.23
N VAL A 437 22.62 -4.86 -2.80
CA VAL A 437 21.46 -5.62 -3.30
C VAL A 437 21.88 -6.68 -4.32
N LEU A 438 22.77 -6.34 -5.25
CA LEU A 438 23.16 -7.24 -6.34
C LEU A 438 24.25 -8.22 -5.95
N ASN A 439 25.25 -7.80 -5.17
CA ASN A 439 26.50 -8.53 -5.06
C ASN A 439 26.81 -9.08 -3.66
N THR A 440 26.22 -8.49 -2.59
CA THR A 440 26.71 -8.74 -1.22
C THR A 440 25.67 -9.39 -0.32
N ARG A 441 24.39 -8.98 -0.40
CA ARG A 441 23.34 -9.45 0.52
C ARG A 441 23.17 -10.97 0.45
N THR A 442 22.81 -11.55 1.58
CA THR A 442 22.43 -12.96 1.68
C THR A 442 20.91 -13.08 1.51
N THR A 443 20.46 -14.05 0.73
CA THR A 443 19.07 -14.46 0.61
C THR A 443 18.91 -15.90 1.07
N ALA A 444 17.72 -16.30 1.50
CA ALA A 444 17.48 -17.68 1.98
C ALA A 444 17.83 -18.75 0.94
N SER A 445 17.59 -18.46 -0.35
CA SER A 445 17.95 -19.37 -1.46
C SER A 445 19.39 -19.21 -1.97
N GLY A 446 20.12 -18.18 -1.55
CA GLY A 446 21.37 -17.77 -2.18
C GLY A 446 21.21 -17.05 -3.52
N ILE A 447 19.97 -16.88 -4.02
CA ILE A 447 19.68 -16.21 -5.30
C ILE A 447 19.25 -14.77 -5.03
N ARG A 448 19.98 -13.80 -5.56
CA ARG A 448 19.69 -12.37 -5.41
C ARG A 448 18.90 -11.81 -6.58
N TYR A 449 19.22 -12.28 -7.80
CA TYR A 449 18.58 -11.80 -9.02
C TYR A 449 18.67 -12.80 -10.17
N ALA A 450 17.80 -12.61 -11.16
CA ALA A 450 17.89 -13.27 -12.45
C ALA A 450 17.38 -12.34 -13.56
N LYS A 451 18.01 -12.39 -14.75
CA LYS A 451 17.43 -11.75 -15.94
C LYS A 451 16.27 -12.54 -16.45
N ALA A 452 15.22 -11.84 -16.87
CA ALA A 452 13.97 -12.45 -17.27
C ALA A 452 13.21 -11.61 -18.28
N LYS A 453 12.26 -12.26 -18.92
CA LYS A 453 11.17 -11.64 -19.65
C LYS A 453 9.87 -11.90 -18.89
N VAL A 454 9.32 -10.85 -18.25
CA VAL A 454 8.08 -10.90 -17.50
C VAL A 454 6.96 -10.28 -18.33
N ASN A 455 5.88 -11.01 -18.55
CA ASN A 455 4.78 -10.58 -19.42
C ASN A 455 5.27 -10.00 -20.78
N ASN A 456 6.25 -10.66 -21.39
CA ASN A 456 6.95 -10.25 -22.61
C ASN A 456 7.83 -8.98 -22.48
N VAL A 457 8.02 -8.42 -21.30
CA VAL A 457 8.91 -7.28 -21.06
C VAL A 457 10.26 -7.76 -20.56
N ASN A 458 11.34 -7.33 -21.21
CA ASN A 458 12.72 -7.61 -20.82
C ASN A 458 13.08 -6.85 -19.53
N GLY A 459 13.83 -7.49 -18.64
CA GLY A 459 14.24 -6.87 -17.39
C GLY A 459 15.02 -7.80 -16.45
N ILE A 460 15.14 -7.39 -15.21
CA ILE A 460 15.77 -8.15 -14.14
C ILE A 460 14.78 -8.35 -12.99
N ILE A 461 14.68 -9.58 -12.51
CA ILE A 461 13.98 -9.91 -11.26
C ILE A 461 14.98 -9.79 -10.10
N LEU A 462 14.63 -9.03 -9.07
CA LEU A 462 15.32 -9.03 -7.77
C LEU A 462 14.45 -9.84 -6.80
N LEU A 463 15.07 -10.75 -6.07
CA LEU A 463 14.36 -11.62 -5.12
C LEU A 463 14.55 -11.08 -3.70
N PRO A 464 13.51 -11.09 -2.83
CA PRO A 464 13.64 -10.64 -1.45
C PRO A 464 14.57 -11.54 -0.62
N ASP A 465 14.94 -11.09 0.57
CA ASP A 465 15.93 -11.78 1.40
C ASP A 465 15.45 -13.18 1.86
N ASP A 466 14.15 -13.35 2.05
CA ASP A 466 13.48 -14.59 2.47
C ASP A 466 13.06 -15.51 1.31
N TRP A 467 13.37 -15.16 0.06
CA TRP A 467 13.02 -15.98 -1.10
C TRP A 467 13.56 -17.41 -0.96
N SER A 468 12.66 -18.40 -1.04
CA SER A 468 12.99 -19.82 -1.04
C SER A 468 13.11 -20.37 -2.46
N SER A 469 14.14 -21.20 -2.72
CA SER A 469 14.34 -21.88 -4.01
C SER A 469 13.22 -22.85 -4.40
N ASN A 470 12.41 -23.25 -3.42
CA ASN A 470 11.26 -24.15 -3.66
C ASN A 470 10.07 -23.42 -4.30
N ILE A 471 10.05 -22.09 -4.33
CA ILE A 471 8.95 -21.29 -4.89
C ILE A 471 8.91 -21.41 -6.41
N PHE A 472 10.07 -21.23 -7.07
CA PHE A 472 10.22 -21.31 -8.51
C PHE A 472 11.69 -21.49 -8.91
N GLU A 473 11.97 -22.36 -9.86
CA GLU A 473 13.32 -22.58 -10.37
C GLU A 473 13.69 -21.54 -11.45
N LEU A 474 14.67 -20.69 -11.16
CA LEU A 474 15.23 -19.71 -12.09
C LEU A 474 16.57 -20.18 -12.64
N SER A 475 16.76 -19.96 -13.95
CA SER A 475 18.02 -20.26 -14.65
C SER A 475 18.97 -19.07 -14.67
N ASN A 476 20.28 -19.35 -14.73
CA ASN A 476 21.32 -18.33 -14.88
C ASN A 476 21.23 -17.21 -13.83
N THR A 477 21.05 -17.59 -12.59
CA THR A 477 20.92 -16.69 -11.44
C THR A 477 22.27 -16.09 -11.03
N ASN A 478 22.24 -14.88 -10.45
CA ASN A 478 23.43 -14.15 -9.96
C ASN A 478 24.54 -13.97 -11.01
N THR A 479 24.21 -14.00 -12.28
CA THR A 479 25.20 -13.80 -13.36
C THR A 479 24.87 -12.59 -14.21
N THR A 480 25.89 -11.81 -14.51
CA THR A 480 25.77 -10.58 -15.32
C THR A 480 25.58 -10.86 -16.80
N SER A 481 26.05 -12.02 -17.28
CA SER A 481 26.07 -12.39 -18.70
C SER A 481 24.87 -13.21 -19.18
N ALA A 482 23.82 -13.36 -18.35
CA ALA A 482 22.61 -14.07 -18.72
C ALA A 482 21.76 -13.27 -19.72
N SER A 483 21.09 -13.96 -20.63
CA SER A 483 20.09 -13.37 -21.52
C SER A 483 18.75 -13.20 -20.81
N TYR A 484 17.96 -12.20 -21.22
CA TYR A 484 16.56 -12.06 -20.79
C TYR A 484 15.70 -13.29 -21.14
N ASN A 485 16.06 -14.02 -22.19
CA ASN A 485 15.34 -15.23 -22.57
C ASN A 485 15.64 -16.45 -21.69
N SER A 486 16.58 -16.34 -20.73
CA SER A 486 16.88 -17.41 -19.78
C SER A 486 15.67 -17.78 -18.92
N ASN A 487 14.84 -16.78 -18.59
CA ASN A 487 13.63 -16.97 -17.78
C ASN A 487 12.44 -16.26 -18.47
N LYS A 488 11.43 -17.02 -18.83
CA LYS A 488 10.19 -16.48 -19.42
C LYS A 488 9.05 -16.68 -18.43
N ILE A 489 8.59 -15.59 -17.84
CA ILE A 489 7.58 -15.56 -16.79
C ILE A 489 6.29 -14.97 -17.37
N SER A 490 5.21 -15.74 -17.36
CA SER A 490 3.90 -15.26 -17.78
C SER A 490 3.32 -14.24 -16.80
N TYR A 491 2.28 -13.50 -17.20
CA TYR A 491 1.53 -12.62 -16.30
C TYR A 491 1.06 -13.35 -15.05
N THR A 492 0.41 -14.51 -15.21
CA THR A 492 -0.09 -15.31 -14.09
C THR A 492 1.04 -15.76 -13.15
N GLN A 493 2.14 -16.30 -13.67
CA GLN A 493 3.28 -16.69 -12.85
C GLN A 493 3.86 -15.50 -12.10
N TRP A 494 3.94 -14.33 -12.75
CA TRP A 494 4.44 -13.12 -12.11
C TRP A 494 3.56 -12.74 -10.92
N THR A 495 2.27 -12.58 -11.13
CA THR A 495 1.34 -12.09 -10.09
C THR A 495 1.13 -13.09 -8.94
N THR A 496 1.04 -14.40 -9.27
CA THR A 496 0.70 -15.42 -8.26
C THR A 496 1.91 -16.04 -7.55
N ILE A 497 3.11 -15.95 -8.14
CA ILE A 497 4.31 -16.60 -7.58
C ILE A 497 5.34 -15.55 -7.14
N PHE A 498 5.77 -14.68 -8.07
CA PHE A 498 6.89 -13.77 -7.83
C PHE A 498 6.46 -12.53 -7.05
N GLU A 499 5.49 -11.79 -7.53
CA GLU A 499 5.04 -10.54 -6.90
C GLU A 499 4.38 -10.81 -5.55
N SER A 500 3.58 -11.87 -5.43
CA SER A 500 2.99 -12.30 -4.16
C SER A 500 4.04 -12.69 -3.11
N ALA A 501 5.18 -13.23 -3.55
CA ALA A 501 6.34 -13.53 -2.69
C ALA A 501 7.32 -12.36 -2.55
N GLY A 502 6.94 -11.14 -2.94
CA GLY A 502 7.73 -9.94 -2.74
C GLY A 502 8.86 -9.69 -3.73
N ALA A 503 8.90 -10.39 -4.87
CA ALA A 503 9.91 -10.15 -5.90
C ALA A 503 9.70 -8.80 -6.61
N VAL A 504 10.80 -8.16 -6.97
CA VAL A 504 10.82 -6.88 -7.69
C VAL A 504 11.26 -7.09 -9.13
N PHE A 505 10.54 -6.50 -10.08
CA PHE A 505 10.94 -6.47 -11.48
C PHE A 505 11.34 -5.06 -11.92
N LEU A 506 12.50 -4.95 -12.54
CA LEU A 506 13.02 -3.71 -13.13
C LEU A 506 12.99 -3.88 -14.66
N PRO A 507 12.06 -3.24 -15.38
CA PRO A 507 11.97 -3.35 -16.83
C PRO A 507 13.09 -2.60 -17.57
N ALA A 508 13.43 -3.07 -18.77
CA ALA A 508 14.34 -2.42 -19.68
C ALA A 508 13.66 -1.23 -20.39
N ALA A 509 13.49 -0.12 -19.66
CA ALA A 509 12.73 1.05 -20.11
C ALA A 509 13.49 2.00 -21.05
N GLY A 510 14.78 1.73 -21.30
CA GLY A 510 15.64 2.60 -22.10
C GLY A 510 16.10 3.84 -21.35
N LYS A 511 16.50 4.85 -22.12
CA LYS A 511 16.87 6.20 -21.63
C LYS A 511 16.44 7.28 -22.61
N ARG A 512 16.37 8.53 -22.14
CA ARG A 512 16.09 9.68 -23.01
C ARG A 512 17.28 10.66 -23.01
N TYR A 513 17.59 11.21 -24.15
CA TYR A 513 18.53 12.30 -24.37
C TYR A 513 17.79 13.46 -25.04
N GLY A 514 17.65 14.58 -24.37
CA GLY A 514 16.76 15.65 -24.81
C GLY A 514 15.31 15.12 -24.99
N LYS A 515 14.84 15.07 -26.22
CA LYS A 515 13.53 14.46 -26.60
C LYS A 515 13.67 13.13 -27.35
N ILE A 516 14.86 12.58 -27.47
CA ILE A 516 15.09 11.33 -28.19
C ILE A 516 15.17 10.19 -27.19
N VAL A 517 14.33 9.18 -27.37
CA VAL A 517 14.29 7.97 -26.52
C VAL A 517 15.05 6.85 -27.21
N HIS A 518 15.90 6.15 -26.47
CA HIS A 518 16.80 5.11 -26.97
C HIS A 518 16.63 3.80 -26.21
N ALA A 519 16.92 2.68 -26.87
CA ALA A 519 17.08 1.35 -26.29
C ALA A 519 15.88 0.87 -25.44
N VAL A 520 14.67 1.29 -25.81
CA VAL A 520 13.43 0.86 -25.16
C VAL A 520 13.21 -0.64 -25.39
N GLY A 521 13.03 -1.39 -24.30
CA GLY A 521 12.88 -2.84 -24.34
C GLY A 521 14.22 -3.60 -24.48
N GLU A 522 15.34 -2.90 -24.58
CA GLU A 522 16.68 -3.47 -24.74
C GLU A 522 17.55 -3.23 -23.52
N ASP A 523 17.74 -1.96 -23.14
CA ASP A 523 18.60 -1.52 -22.05
C ASP A 523 17.78 -0.98 -20.89
N ALA A 524 18.33 -1.08 -19.68
CA ALA A 524 17.77 -0.48 -18.48
C ALA A 524 18.79 0.41 -17.78
N PHE A 525 18.32 1.56 -17.30
CA PHE A 525 19.10 2.52 -16.54
C PHE A 525 18.27 3.01 -15.36
N TYR A 526 18.80 2.86 -14.14
CA TYR A 526 18.13 3.27 -12.91
C TYR A 526 19.05 4.17 -12.10
N TRP A 527 18.64 5.41 -11.88
CA TRP A 527 19.42 6.35 -11.11
C TRP A 527 19.71 5.85 -9.69
N SER A 528 20.88 6.21 -9.18
CA SER A 528 21.19 6.23 -7.76
C SER A 528 21.22 7.66 -7.24
N SER A 529 21.18 7.83 -5.91
CA SER A 529 21.37 9.13 -5.26
C SER A 529 22.84 9.57 -5.21
N THR A 530 23.76 8.75 -5.73
CA THR A 530 25.21 8.98 -5.60
C THR A 530 25.76 9.78 -6.78
N HIS A 531 26.39 10.88 -6.47
CA HIS A 531 27.19 11.67 -7.38
C HIS A 531 28.57 11.01 -7.65
N ILE A 532 29.14 11.29 -8.79
CA ILE A 532 30.50 10.83 -9.15
C ILE A 532 31.39 12.03 -9.50
N THR A 533 30.95 12.88 -10.42
CA THR A 533 31.64 14.11 -10.84
C THR A 533 30.64 15.23 -11.06
N SER A 534 31.12 16.45 -11.31
CA SER A 534 30.25 17.59 -11.67
C SER A 534 29.31 17.30 -12.85
N TYR A 535 29.59 16.32 -13.68
CA TYR A 535 28.81 15.96 -14.87
C TYR A 535 28.09 14.64 -14.73
N ASN A 536 28.57 13.73 -13.89
CA ASN A 536 28.12 12.35 -13.83
C ASN A 536 27.58 11.99 -12.46
N SER A 537 26.53 11.18 -12.47
CA SER A 537 25.99 10.50 -11.29
C SER A 537 25.90 9.01 -11.56
N SER A 538 25.86 8.20 -10.52
CA SER A 538 25.85 6.76 -10.63
C SER A 538 24.47 6.24 -10.99
N ALA A 539 24.40 5.24 -11.85
CA ALA A 539 23.19 4.49 -12.19
C ALA A 539 23.49 2.99 -12.26
N LEU A 540 22.51 2.18 -11.91
CA LEU A 540 22.45 0.77 -12.27
C LEU A 540 22.17 0.68 -13.77
N TYR A 541 22.94 -0.13 -14.49
CA TYR A 541 22.83 -0.37 -15.92
C TYR A 541 22.81 -1.87 -16.22
N PHE A 542 21.90 -2.30 -17.04
CA PHE A 542 21.90 -3.65 -17.58
C PHE A 542 21.26 -3.73 -18.98
N TYR A 543 21.76 -4.69 -19.74
CA TYR A 543 21.16 -5.20 -20.97
C TYR A 543 21.35 -6.72 -21.04
N ASP A 544 21.04 -7.34 -22.17
CA ASP A 544 20.97 -8.80 -22.31
C ASP A 544 22.17 -9.56 -21.69
N THR A 545 23.40 -9.06 -21.83
CA THR A 545 24.62 -9.75 -21.34
C THR A 545 25.42 -8.97 -20.31
N VAL A 546 24.91 -7.86 -19.79
CA VAL A 546 25.64 -6.96 -18.88
C VAL A 546 24.78 -6.55 -17.69
N LEU A 547 25.42 -6.37 -16.53
CA LEU A 547 24.83 -5.78 -15.32
C LEU A 547 25.95 -5.19 -14.47
N TYR A 548 25.91 -3.89 -14.21
CA TYR A 548 26.85 -3.18 -13.30
C TYR A 548 26.31 -1.79 -12.93
N THR A 549 26.96 -1.13 -11.97
CA THR A 549 26.74 0.30 -11.69
C THR A 549 27.86 1.14 -12.33
N ASN A 550 27.53 2.27 -12.95
CA ASN A 550 28.48 3.16 -13.60
C ASN A 550 28.05 4.62 -13.57
N GLY A 551 28.98 5.54 -13.92
CA GLY A 551 28.71 6.95 -14.08
C GLY A 551 28.09 7.30 -15.43
N TYR A 552 27.02 8.06 -15.38
CA TYR A 552 26.33 8.58 -16.56
C TYR A 552 26.13 10.08 -16.45
N PHE A 553 26.10 10.76 -17.59
CA PHE A 553 25.82 12.20 -17.61
C PHE A 553 24.45 12.49 -17.03
N ARG A 554 24.37 13.46 -16.11
CA ARG A 554 23.15 13.83 -15.39
C ARG A 554 22.00 14.29 -16.29
N TYR A 555 22.29 14.75 -17.51
CA TYR A 555 21.30 15.14 -18.50
C TYR A 555 20.64 13.97 -19.21
N TYR A 556 21.16 12.75 -19.08
CA TYR A 556 20.40 11.58 -19.50
C TYR A 556 19.19 11.41 -18.58
N ALA A 557 18.05 11.18 -19.17
CA ALA A 557 16.87 10.86 -18.40
C ALA A 557 16.74 9.33 -18.33
N MET A 558 16.64 8.82 -17.10
CA MET A 558 16.63 7.40 -16.78
C MET A 558 15.51 7.09 -15.81
N SER A 559 15.19 5.81 -15.66
CA SER A 559 14.19 5.35 -14.70
C SER A 559 14.60 5.62 -13.26
N VAL A 560 13.58 5.79 -12.42
CA VAL A 560 13.72 5.91 -10.98
C VAL A 560 12.88 4.83 -10.31
N ARG A 561 13.54 4.00 -9.49
CA ARG A 561 12.88 3.02 -8.62
C ARG A 561 13.13 3.42 -7.19
N LEU A 562 12.08 3.80 -6.51
CA LEU A 562 12.19 4.28 -5.13
C LEU A 562 12.14 3.13 -4.14
N VAL A 563 12.71 3.39 -2.96
CA VAL A 563 12.65 2.48 -1.82
C VAL A 563 12.19 3.22 -0.57
N ARG A 564 11.62 2.47 0.35
CA ARG A 564 11.26 2.93 1.68
C ARG A 564 12.00 2.08 2.71
N VAL A 565 12.59 2.72 3.73
CA VAL A 565 13.29 2.01 4.81
C VAL A 565 12.27 1.16 5.56
N ALA A 566 12.58 -0.12 5.76
CA ALA A 566 11.83 -0.95 6.70
C ALA A 566 12.10 -0.40 8.12
N GLY A 567 11.00 -0.15 8.86
CA GLY A 567 11.03 0.47 10.20
C GLY A 567 11.81 -0.35 11.21
#